data_a897a14fd050030a1608dc4996e68b1d
#
_entry.id   a897a14fd050030a1608dc4996e68b1d
#
_cell.length_a   1.000
_cell.length_b   1.000
_cell.length_c   1.000
_cell.angle_alpha   90.00
_cell.angle_beta   90.00
_cell.angle_gamma   90.00
#
_symmetry.space_group_name_H-M   'P 1'
#
loop_
_entity.id
_entity.type
_entity.pdbx_description
1 polymer ?
#
loop_
_entity_poly.entity_id
_entity_poly.type
_entity_poly.pdbx_seq_one_letter_code
_entity_poly.pdbx_strand_id
1 'polypeptide(L)'
;MAPFLNRREFLAGVAAMSMGGIAVAQDSGMATRGIKPQPRGKPSGLPFHARFTDVAAQAGLRAPIIYGPPDRMDYILESMGCGVAFLDYDNDGWLDIFLLSGTRREGPVEGATNRLYKNNRDGTFSDVTAKAGLVRQGWACGVTVGDFNNDGFDDIFISGWPQNILYRNNGDCTFTDVTEKAGLLHSGKRWGTGCTWVDYDRDGRLDLFVSNYLVFDFDKIPPAGKDPRCDYKGVPVNCGPRGLVPERPMLYHNNGDGTFTDVTARSGVGAVPAGFGLTAVAADLDTDGWQEIYVACDSTPSLLFHNRGDGTFAELGLQSGLAVNEDGSEQAGMGIAIGDFDLDGRLDALKTHFAEDTVALYRNTGHLGFDDVTMRSGLGVETRYVSWGDGIVDLDNDGLPDLFWVTGSVFPEVERKHPEFPHKSPRILFRNLGNGRFEELLDEAGPALAEPHASRGVAFGDFDNDGDLDILIMNMNEPPSLLRNDVSGGGHWLKVKLAGTRSNKSAIGSVVTVTYGEHRQVQAVMAASSYLSCGDRRLHFGLGKAETAEIEIAWPTGVRESFKAIPSNQLITVKEGAGIVARERFGA
;
A
#
# COMPACT_ATOMS: atom_id res chain seq x y z
N MET A 1 -4.26 -49.47 -10.43
CA MET A 1 -4.06 -48.15 -11.09
C MET A 1 -5.40 -47.48 -11.15
N ALA A 2 -5.64 -46.52 -10.27
CA ALA A 2 -6.84 -45.68 -10.32
C ALA A 2 -6.62 -44.57 -11.33
N PRO A 3 -7.61 -44.18 -12.16
CA PRO A 3 -7.46 -43.14 -13.14
C PRO A 3 -7.38 -41.77 -12.42
N PHE A 4 -6.42 -40.96 -12.80
CA PHE A 4 -6.34 -39.55 -12.37
C PHE A 4 -7.53 -38.79 -12.95
N LEU A 5 -8.35 -38.22 -12.09
CA LEU A 5 -9.40 -37.28 -12.48
C LEU A 5 -8.76 -36.01 -13.08
N ASN A 6 -9.27 -35.51 -14.21
CA ASN A 6 -8.80 -34.30 -14.79
C ASN A 6 -9.40 -33.07 -14.07
N ARG A 7 -8.78 -31.91 -14.25
CA ARG A 7 -9.12 -30.65 -13.54
C ARG A 7 -10.61 -30.23 -13.70
N ARG A 8 -11.26 -30.60 -14.82
CA ARG A 8 -12.68 -30.33 -15.07
C ARG A 8 -13.61 -31.21 -14.26
N GLU A 9 -13.25 -32.46 -14.02
CA GLU A 9 -14.04 -33.41 -13.23
C GLU A 9 -13.94 -33.11 -11.73
N PHE A 10 -12.80 -32.59 -11.27
CA PHE A 10 -12.63 -32.10 -9.90
C PHE A 10 -13.53 -30.87 -9.62
N LEU A 11 -13.58 -29.88 -10.53
CA LEU A 11 -14.42 -28.70 -10.41
C LEU A 11 -15.94 -29.02 -10.50
N ALA A 12 -16.33 -30.02 -11.29
CA ALA A 12 -17.72 -30.48 -11.35
C ALA A 12 -18.16 -31.23 -10.08
N GLY A 13 -17.23 -31.90 -9.39
CA GLY A 13 -17.49 -32.56 -8.11
C GLY A 13 -17.72 -31.59 -6.95
N VAL A 14 -17.05 -30.45 -6.94
CA VAL A 14 -17.20 -29.39 -5.92
C VAL A 14 -18.56 -28.67 -6.07
N ALA A 15 -19.04 -28.46 -7.29
CA ALA A 15 -20.32 -27.81 -7.55
C ALA A 15 -21.55 -28.66 -7.13
N ALA A 16 -21.40 -29.98 -7.00
CA ALA A 16 -22.49 -30.90 -6.66
C ALA A 16 -22.67 -31.12 -5.13
N MET A 17 -21.73 -30.70 -4.28
CA MET A 17 -21.81 -30.84 -2.82
C MET A 17 -22.43 -29.64 -2.08
N SER A 18 -22.84 -28.59 -2.77
CA SER A 18 -23.33 -27.34 -2.15
C SER A 18 -24.85 -27.26 -1.93
N MET A 19 -25.59 -28.36 -1.98
CA MET A 19 -27.04 -28.39 -1.68
C MET A 19 -27.42 -29.19 -0.43
N GLY A 20 -26.59 -29.19 0.58
CA GLY A 20 -26.97 -29.59 1.94
C GLY A 20 -26.89 -28.39 2.84
N GLY A 21 -28.03 -27.81 3.22
CA GLY A 21 -28.09 -26.64 4.10
C GLY A 21 -27.53 -26.96 5.50
N ILE A 22 -26.23 -26.81 5.66
CA ILE A 22 -25.60 -26.55 6.94
C ILE A 22 -25.76 -25.03 7.13
N ALA A 23 -26.64 -24.63 8.06
CA ALA A 23 -26.59 -23.28 8.60
C ALA A 23 -25.24 -23.15 9.33
N VAL A 24 -24.20 -22.75 8.61
CA VAL A 24 -22.96 -22.28 9.21
C VAL A 24 -23.38 -21.02 9.97
N ALA A 25 -23.31 -21.05 11.31
CA ALA A 25 -23.36 -19.86 12.10
C ALA A 25 -22.38 -18.87 11.47
N GLN A 26 -22.88 -17.75 10.93
CA GLN A 26 -22.02 -16.71 10.39
C GLN A 26 -21.15 -16.21 11.56
N ASP A 27 -19.88 -16.61 11.54
CA ASP A 27 -18.87 -16.09 12.45
C ASP A 27 -18.74 -14.58 12.17
N SER A 28 -19.08 -13.77 13.15
CA SER A 28 -19.06 -12.31 13.05
C SER A 28 -17.67 -11.72 13.28
N GLY A 29 -16.63 -12.55 13.22
CA GLY A 29 -15.23 -12.20 13.45
C GLY A 29 -14.42 -11.91 12.18
N MET A 30 -13.14 -11.65 12.38
CA MET A 30 -12.12 -11.53 11.32
C MET A 30 -11.71 -12.92 10.82
N ALA A 31 -11.32 -13.04 9.55
CA ALA A 31 -10.70 -14.25 9.06
C ALA A 31 -9.29 -14.39 9.67
N THR A 32 -9.08 -15.47 10.42
CA THR A 32 -7.77 -15.87 10.93
C THR A 32 -7.69 -17.39 11.01
N ARG A 33 -6.52 -17.95 10.73
CA ARG A 33 -6.32 -19.41 10.71
C ARG A 33 -5.88 -19.97 12.05
N GLY A 34 -5.56 -19.14 13.04
CA GLY A 34 -5.02 -19.57 14.33
C GLY A 34 -3.60 -20.14 14.22
N ILE A 35 -2.80 -19.69 13.24
CA ILE A 35 -1.44 -20.17 13.01
C ILE A 35 -0.51 -19.67 14.12
N LYS A 36 0.23 -20.62 14.69
CA LYS A 36 1.28 -20.30 15.66
C LYS A 36 2.61 -20.03 14.96
N PRO A 37 3.44 -19.10 15.48
CA PRO A 37 4.76 -18.82 14.95
C PRO A 37 5.61 -20.09 14.84
N GLN A 38 6.30 -20.25 13.72
CA GLN A 38 7.34 -21.28 13.60
C GLN A 38 8.57 -20.87 14.42
N PRO A 39 9.38 -21.83 14.87
CA PRO A 39 10.66 -21.52 15.48
C PRO A 39 11.57 -20.76 14.52
N ARG A 40 12.19 -19.68 14.98
CA ARG A 40 13.22 -18.97 14.20
C ARG A 40 14.41 -19.88 13.94
N GLY A 41 14.92 -19.83 12.72
CA GLY A 41 16.16 -20.50 12.34
C GLY A 41 17.37 -19.92 13.07
N LYS A 42 18.54 -20.52 12.83
CA LYS A 42 19.82 -19.94 13.27
C LYS A 42 20.09 -18.69 12.42
N PRO A 43 20.45 -17.54 13.03
CA PRO A 43 20.80 -16.33 12.31
C PRO A 43 21.92 -16.57 11.28
N SER A 44 21.82 -15.98 10.11
CA SER A 44 22.79 -16.10 9.03
C SER A 44 24.16 -15.51 9.41
N GLY A 45 24.14 -14.49 10.26
CA GLY A 45 25.33 -13.73 10.64
C GLY A 45 25.85 -12.80 9.55
N LEU A 46 25.08 -12.59 8.48
CA LEU A 46 25.39 -11.58 7.47
C LEU A 46 25.22 -10.17 8.06
N PRO A 47 26.00 -9.17 7.65
CA PRO A 47 25.78 -7.80 8.08
C PRO A 47 24.49 -7.25 7.47
N PHE A 48 23.81 -6.36 8.19
CA PHE A 48 22.77 -5.50 7.67
C PHE A 48 23.26 -4.06 7.77
N HIS A 49 23.26 -3.35 6.68
CA HIS A 49 23.99 -2.08 6.57
C HIS A 49 23.12 -0.85 6.91
N ALA A 50 21.81 -1.00 6.97
CA ALA A 50 20.87 0.05 7.34
C ALA A 50 20.68 0.18 8.86
N ARG A 51 20.48 1.42 9.33
CA ARG A 51 20.17 1.71 10.72
C ARG A 51 19.11 2.81 10.83
N PHE A 52 17.97 2.47 11.42
CA PHE A 52 16.85 3.38 11.54
C PHE A 52 16.86 4.17 12.84
N THR A 53 16.63 5.49 12.71
CA THR A 53 16.45 6.42 13.82
C THR A 53 15.13 7.17 13.63
N ASP A 54 14.22 7.15 14.61
CA ASP A 54 13.01 7.98 14.54
C ASP A 54 13.37 9.45 14.81
N VAL A 55 13.28 10.24 13.76
CA VAL A 55 13.59 11.68 13.78
C VAL A 55 12.35 12.57 13.76
N ALA A 56 11.14 12.02 13.81
CA ALA A 56 9.89 12.77 13.65
C ALA A 56 9.79 13.97 14.59
N ALA A 57 10.12 13.79 15.88
CA ALA A 57 10.07 14.88 16.86
C ALA A 57 11.07 15.99 16.57
N GLN A 58 12.30 15.65 16.14
CA GLN A 58 13.36 16.59 15.75
C GLN A 58 13.01 17.29 14.44
N ALA A 59 12.42 16.55 13.51
CA ALA A 59 11.95 17.05 12.22
C ALA A 59 10.71 17.97 12.33
N GLY A 60 10.11 18.12 13.51
CA GLY A 60 8.95 18.99 13.72
C GLY A 60 7.59 18.31 13.56
N LEU A 61 7.54 17.00 13.31
CA LEU A 61 6.31 16.21 13.15
C LEU A 61 5.75 15.78 14.52
N ARG A 62 5.20 16.73 15.29
CA ARG A 62 4.79 16.51 16.69
C ARG A 62 3.28 16.39 16.89
N ALA A 63 2.49 16.74 15.89
CA ALA A 63 1.04 16.70 16.01
C ALA A 63 0.55 15.23 15.94
N PRO A 64 -0.29 14.79 16.89
CA PRO A 64 -0.83 13.44 16.84
C PRO A 64 -1.81 13.29 15.68
N ILE A 65 -1.84 12.10 15.09
CA ILE A 65 -2.84 11.70 14.11
C ILE A 65 -4.06 11.18 14.87
N ILE A 66 -5.11 11.96 14.91
CA ILE A 66 -6.34 11.60 15.63
C ILE A 66 -7.15 10.60 14.81
N TYR A 67 -7.50 9.45 15.42
CA TYR A 67 -8.35 8.46 14.75
C TYR A 67 -9.11 7.62 15.80
N GLY A 68 -10.39 7.90 16.00
CA GLY A 68 -11.18 7.30 17.06
C GLY A 68 -10.68 7.62 18.49
N PRO A 69 -11.28 7.06 19.52
CA PRO A 69 -10.81 7.17 20.91
C PRO A 69 -9.56 6.29 21.15
N PRO A 70 -8.65 6.68 22.06
CA PRO A 70 -7.38 5.96 22.25
C PRO A 70 -7.51 4.62 23.01
N ASP A 71 -8.55 4.47 23.84
CA ASP A 71 -8.61 3.38 24.82
C ASP A 71 -9.61 2.27 24.48
N ARG A 72 -10.49 2.53 23.52
CA ARG A 72 -11.55 1.63 23.11
C ARG A 72 -12.10 2.03 21.74
N MET A 73 -12.29 1.06 20.87
CA MET A 73 -12.89 1.26 19.54
C MET A 73 -14.33 0.75 19.54
N ASP A 74 -15.31 1.66 19.63
CA ASP A 74 -16.72 1.30 19.63
C ASP A 74 -17.23 0.84 18.24
N TYR A 75 -16.58 1.33 17.18
CA TYR A 75 -16.96 1.01 15.80
C TYR A 75 -15.74 0.63 14.96
N ILE A 76 -15.93 -0.25 13.99
CA ILE A 76 -14.87 -0.68 13.08
C ILE A 76 -14.23 0.51 12.34
N LEU A 77 -14.99 1.57 12.02
CA LEU A 77 -14.45 2.79 11.40
C LEU A 77 -13.32 3.40 12.23
N GLU A 78 -13.41 3.35 13.54
CA GLU A 78 -12.45 3.94 14.48
C GLU A 78 -11.12 3.16 14.56
N SER A 79 -11.11 1.90 14.14
CA SER A 79 -9.94 1.01 14.27
C SER A 79 -9.05 0.93 13.03
N MET A 80 -9.54 1.39 11.87
CA MET A 80 -8.88 1.18 10.58
C MET A 80 -7.67 2.11 10.37
N GLY A 81 -7.70 3.31 10.95
CA GLY A 81 -6.64 4.29 10.72
C GLY A 81 -6.63 4.83 9.29
N CYS A 82 -5.50 5.36 8.87
CA CYS A 82 -5.35 5.98 7.57
C CYS A 82 -3.93 5.84 7.00
N GLY A 83 -3.79 6.22 5.74
CA GLY A 83 -2.52 6.26 5.02
C GLY A 83 -1.73 7.55 5.27
N VAL A 84 -0.54 7.57 4.68
CA VAL A 84 0.39 8.69 4.61
C VAL A 84 0.94 8.83 3.19
N ALA A 85 1.46 9.99 2.82
CA ALA A 85 2.11 10.16 1.54
C ALA A 85 3.39 10.98 1.62
N PHE A 86 4.38 10.58 0.80
CA PHE A 86 5.43 11.46 0.33
C PHE A 86 5.02 12.07 -1.02
N LEU A 87 5.29 13.35 -1.22
CA LEU A 87 5.05 14.05 -2.49
C LEU A 87 5.97 15.28 -2.57
N ASP A 88 6.24 15.74 -3.78
CA ASP A 88 6.93 17.01 -4.06
C ASP A 88 5.86 18.00 -4.57
N TYR A 89 5.10 18.63 -3.61
CA TYR A 89 3.90 19.38 -3.98
C TYR A 89 4.18 20.72 -4.65
N ASP A 90 5.38 21.28 -4.48
CA ASP A 90 5.78 22.55 -5.08
C ASP A 90 6.89 22.42 -6.13
N ASN A 91 7.20 21.18 -6.54
CA ASN A 91 8.20 20.83 -7.56
C ASN A 91 9.62 21.36 -7.27
N ASP A 92 10.00 21.38 -5.98
CA ASP A 92 11.32 21.87 -5.56
C ASP A 92 12.39 20.79 -5.47
N GLY A 93 12.02 19.51 -5.74
CA GLY A 93 12.91 18.34 -5.77
C GLY A 93 13.10 17.67 -4.41
N TRP A 94 12.42 18.15 -3.37
CA TRP A 94 12.44 17.57 -2.03
C TRP A 94 11.07 16.97 -1.68
N LEU A 95 11.09 15.83 -0.99
CA LEU A 95 9.86 15.20 -0.56
C LEU A 95 9.24 15.93 0.61
N ASP A 96 8.00 16.33 0.44
CA ASP A 96 7.10 16.81 1.46
C ASP A 96 6.28 15.65 2.04
N ILE A 97 5.62 15.89 3.17
CA ILE A 97 4.84 14.88 3.87
C ILE A 97 3.38 15.29 3.92
N PHE A 98 2.49 14.39 3.50
CA PHE A 98 1.06 14.54 3.71
C PHE A 98 0.53 13.44 4.65
N LEU A 99 0.02 13.86 5.80
CA LEU A 99 -0.56 12.99 6.81
C LEU A 99 -2.08 13.11 6.79
N LEU A 100 -2.76 12.00 6.61
CA LEU A 100 -4.18 11.92 6.83
C LEU A 100 -4.51 11.90 8.33
N SER A 101 -5.73 12.28 8.66
CA SER A 101 -6.27 12.20 10.02
C SER A 101 -7.76 11.86 9.97
N GLY A 102 -8.19 11.14 10.98
CA GLY A 102 -9.60 10.95 11.25
C GLY A 102 -10.16 12.00 12.20
N THR A 103 -11.15 11.60 12.98
CA THR A 103 -11.80 12.40 14.01
C THR A 103 -12.35 11.48 15.11
N ARG A 104 -13.23 11.99 15.97
CA ARG A 104 -14.01 11.24 16.95
C ARG A 104 -15.50 11.47 16.72
N ARG A 105 -16.33 10.51 17.15
CA ARG A 105 -17.77 10.58 16.99
C ARG A 105 -18.39 11.72 17.82
N GLU A 106 -17.85 12.00 18.99
CA GLU A 106 -18.41 12.96 19.97
C GLU A 106 -18.33 14.43 19.49
N GLY A 107 -17.71 14.68 18.35
CA GLY A 107 -17.63 16.01 17.74
C GLY A 107 -16.22 16.43 17.35
N PRO A 108 -16.06 17.68 16.88
CA PRO A 108 -14.79 18.17 16.41
C PRO A 108 -13.73 18.10 17.52
N VAL A 109 -12.61 17.43 17.21
CA VAL A 109 -11.43 17.38 18.09
C VAL A 109 -10.44 18.41 17.61
N GLU A 110 -9.93 19.23 18.50
CA GLU A 110 -8.86 20.18 18.18
C GLU A 110 -7.64 19.42 17.61
N GLY A 111 -7.13 19.90 16.49
CA GLY A 111 -6.00 19.27 15.81
C GLY A 111 -6.32 18.06 14.94
N ALA A 112 -7.56 17.55 14.94
CA ALA A 112 -8.00 16.47 14.05
C ALA A 112 -8.19 17.01 12.62
N THR A 113 -7.11 17.08 11.86
CA THR A 113 -7.09 17.52 10.45
C THR A 113 -5.95 16.86 9.70
N ASN A 114 -6.14 16.65 8.41
CA ASN A 114 -5.02 16.29 7.53
C ASN A 114 -3.93 17.35 7.64
N ARG A 115 -2.67 16.98 7.41
CA ARG A 115 -1.54 17.91 7.51
C ARG A 115 -0.61 17.79 6.33
N LEU A 116 -0.26 18.95 5.74
CA LEU A 116 0.82 19.07 4.78
C LEU A 116 2.02 19.72 5.46
N TYR A 117 3.13 19.02 5.44
CA TYR A 117 4.40 19.46 5.97
C TYR A 117 5.40 19.69 4.84
N LYS A 118 5.81 20.96 4.66
CA LYS A 118 6.85 21.31 3.69
C LYS A 118 8.23 20.97 4.22
N ASN A 119 9.05 20.30 3.40
CA ASN A 119 10.46 20.05 3.68
C ASN A 119 11.28 21.34 3.65
N ASN A 120 12.00 21.63 4.72
CA ASN A 120 12.86 22.83 4.83
C ASN A 120 14.28 22.60 4.28
N ARG A 121 14.60 21.39 3.79
CA ARG A 121 15.91 20.98 3.23
C ARG A 121 17.06 20.96 4.25
N ASP A 122 16.72 20.87 5.53
CA ASP A 122 17.66 20.83 6.65
C ASP A 122 17.34 19.69 7.63
N GLY A 123 16.56 18.70 7.19
CA GLY A 123 16.05 17.60 8.00
C GLY A 123 14.84 17.96 8.85
N THR A 124 14.27 19.17 8.67
CA THR A 124 13.06 19.62 9.38
C THR A 124 11.91 19.92 8.42
N PHE A 125 10.71 19.99 8.97
CA PHE A 125 9.49 20.28 8.21
C PHE A 125 8.67 21.38 8.87
N SER A 126 7.95 22.15 8.03
CA SER A 126 7.03 23.22 8.45
C SER A 126 5.59 22.85 8.13
N ASP A 127 4.67 22.92 9.09
CA ASP A 127 3.23 22.74 8.85
C ASP A 127 2.69 23.90 8.00
N VAL A 128 2.31 23.60 6.77
CA VAL A 128 1.77 24.55 5.81
C VAL A 128 0.29 24.29 5.50
N THR A 129 -0.37 23.41 6.23
CA THR A 129 -1.73 22.91 5.98
C THR A 129 -2.75 24.04 5.79
N ALA A 130 -2.77 25.02 6.70
CA ALA A 130 -3.71 26.14 6.61
C ALA A 130 -3.43 27.05 5.41
N LYS A 131 -2.14 27.32 5.13
CA LYS A 131 -1.70 28.11 3.99
C LYS A 131 -2.03 27.42 2.66
N ALA A 132 -1.88 26.10 2.62
CA ALA A 132 -2.18 25.29 1.45
C ALA A 132 -3.69 25.08 1.20
N GLY A 133 -4.58 25.45 2.14
CA GLY A 133 -6.02 25.28 1.99
C GLY A 133 -6.51 23.85 2.27
N LEU A 134 -5.73 23.04 3.01
CA LEU A 134 -5.99 21.60 3.22
C LEU A 134 -6.56 21.28 4.60
N VAL A 135 -6.92 22.28 5.41
CA VAL A 135 -7.55 22.06 6.72
C VAL A 135 -8.91 21.40 6.53
N ARG A 136 -9.05 20.17 7.00
CA ARG A 136 -10.29 19.42 6.93
C ARG A 136 -10.39 18.40 8.05
N GLN A 137 -11.56 18.32 8.64
CA GLN A 137 -11.93 17.29 9.61
C GLN A 137 -12.81 16.24 8.95
N GLY A 138 -12.69 14.99 9.37
CA GLY A 138 -13.46 13.85 8.85
C GLY A 138 -12.70 12.55 9.02
N TRP A 139 -13.30 11.45 8.54
CA TRP A 139 -12.67 10.13 8.55
C TRP A 139 -11.94 9.91 7.23
N ALA A 140 -10.74 10.45 7.09
CA ALA A 140 -9.89 10.16 5.95
C ALA A 140 -9.30 8.75 6.08
N CYS A 141 -9.18 8.02 4.98
CA CYS A 141 -8.65 6.65 4.95
C CYS A 141 -7.43 6.53 4.05
N GLY A 142 -7.62 6.52 2.74
CA GLY A 142 -6.54 6.35 1.77
C GLY A 142 -6.15 7.66 1.09
N VAL A 143 -4.93 7.69 0.59
CA VAL A 143 -4.40 8.79 -0.23
C VAL A 143 -3.70 8.25 -1.47
N THR A 144 -3.93 8.91 -2.60
CA THR A 144 -3.17 8.71 -3.84
C THR A 144 -2.78 10.06 -4.42
N VAL A 145 -1.55 10.14 -4.95
CA VAL A 145 -0.94 11.36 -5.47
C VAL A 145 -0.63 11.18 -6.95
N GLY A 146 -1.01 12.17 -7.78
CA GLY A 146 -0.74 12.17 -9.21
C GLY A 146 -1.32 13.38 -9.91
N ASP A 147 -0.76 13.75 -11.04
CA ASP A 147 -1.18 14.89 -11.87
C ASP A 147 -2.35 14.45 -12.78
N PHE A 148 -3.60 14.52 -12.25
CA PHE A 148 -4.77 14.04 -12.97
C PHE A 148 -5.17 14.93 -14.16
N ASN A 149 -4.76 16.20 -14.14
CA ASN A 149 -5.10 17.18 -15.17
C ASN A 149 -3.94 17.45 -16.15
N ASN A 150 -2.79 16.76 -15.96
CA ASN A 150 -1.58 16.90 -16.76
C ASN A 150 -1.03 18.35 -16.82
N ASP A 151 -1.13 19.12 -15.72
CA ASP A 151 -0.60 20.50 -15.64
C ASP A 151 0.85 20.57 -15.13
N GLY A 152 1.37 19.45 -14.59
CA GLY A 152 2.75 19.31 -14.11
C GLY A 152 2.88 19.43 -12.60
N PHE A 153 1.77 19.54 -11.86
CA PHE A 153 1.75 19.54 -10.42
C PHE A 153 0.96 18.34 -9.88
N ASP A 154 1.44 17.76 -8.82
CA ASP A 154 0.77 16.63 -8.19
C ASP A 154 -0.49 17.07 -7.45
N ASP A 155 -1.59 16.40 -7.76
CA ASP A 155 -2.88 16.53 -7.11
C ASP A 155 -3.04 15.45 -6.04
N ILE A 156 -3.98 15.65 -5.10
CA ILE A 156 -4.22 14.74 -3.99
C ILE A 156 -5.66 14.23 -4.03
N PHE A 157 -5.86 12.93 -4.16
CA PHE A 157 -7.16 12.32 -3.89
C PHE A 157 -7.15 11.61 -2.53
N ILE A 158 -8.19 11.83 -1.75
CA ILE A 158 -8.38 11.25 -0.42
C ILE A 158 -9.68 10.46 -0.42
N SER A 159 -9.60 9.17 -0.14
CA SER A 159 -10.77 8.35 0.17
C SER A 159 -11.15 8.48 1.65
N GLY A 160 -12.40 8.26 1.98
CA GLY A 160 -12.85 8.34 3.38
C GLY A 160 -14.35 8.19 3.56
N TRP A 161 -14.79 8.44 4.78
CA TRP A 161 -16.20 8.41 5.16
C TRP A 161 -16.67 9.79 5.63
N PRO A 162 -17.83 10.30 5.22
CA PRO A 162 -18.83 9.68 4.33
C PRO A 162 -18.62 9.99 2.83
N GLN A 163 -17.60 10.73 2.45
CA GLN A 163 -17.31 11.20 1.09
C GLN A 163 -15.80 11.20 0.83
N ASN A 164 -15.42 10.95 -0.42
CA ASN A 164 -14.07 11.14 -0.92
C ASN A 164 -13.83 12.61 -1.30
N ILE A 165 -12.57 12.99 -1.52
CA ILE A 165 -12.17 14.37 -1.84
C ILE A 165 -11.08 14.37 -2.90
N LEU A 166 -11.21 15.25 -3.89
CA LEU A 166 -10.17 15.56 -4.85
C LEU A 166 -9.69 17.00 -4.66
N TYR A 167 -8.42 17.15 -4.30
CA TYR A 167 -7.74 18.44 -4.25
C TYR A 167 -6.87 18.64 -5.48
N ARG A 168 -7.15 19.68 -6.27
CA ARG A 168 -6.29 20.12 -7.35
C ARG A 168 -5.21 21.04 -6.80
N ASN A 169 -3.96 20.78 -7.14
CA ASN A 169 -2.84 21.69 -6.91
C ASN A 169 -2.94 22.89 -7.86
N ASN A 170 -2.84 24.11 -7.34
CA ASN A 170 -2.95 25.33 -8.14
C ASN A 170 -1.59 25.78 -8.73
N GLY A 171 -0.48 25.10 -8.42
CA GLY A 171 0.87 25.47 -8.86
C GLY A 171 1.47 26.67 -8.11
N ASP A 172 0.82 27.16 -7.06
CA ASP A 172 1.23 28.30 -6.23
C ASP A 172 1.35 27.93 -4.75
N CYS A 173 1.59 26.65 -4.45
CA CYS A 173 1.63 26.06 -3.12
C CYS A 173 0.27 26.04 -2.39
N THR A 174 -0.83 26.15 -3.12
CA THR A 174 -2.19 26.03 -2.58
C THR A 174 -2.98 24.95 -3.33
N PHE A 175 -4.04 24.45 -2.69
CA PHE A 175 -4.93 23.45 -3.26
C PHE A 175 -6.38 23.94 -3.27
N THR A 176 -7.15 23.45 -4.23
CA THR A 176 -8.59 23.71 -4.34
C THR A 176 -9.35 22.39 -4.31
N ASP A 177 -10.34 22.26 -3.41
CA ASP A 177 -11.29 21.13 -3.44
C ASP A 177 -12.13 21.23 -4.71
N VAL A 178 -11.96 20.28 -5.61
CA VAL A 178 -12.67 20.21 -6.91
C VAL A 178 -13.63 19.03 -6.98
N THR A 179 -13.89 18.33 -5.88
CA THR A 179 -14.66 17.08 -5.82
C THR A 179 -16.02 17.19 -6.52
N GLU A 180 -16.80 18.22 -6.19
CA GLU A 180 -18.11 18.44 -6.79
C GLU A 180 -18.00 18.78 -8.28
N LYS A 181 -17.09 19.70 -8.63
CA LYS A 181 -16.85 20.11 -10.01
C LYS A 181 -16.34 18.95 -10.87
N ALA A 182 -15.53 18.08 -10.30
CA ALA A 182 -15.01 16.89 -10.94
C ALA A 182 -16.04 15.76 -11.13
N GLY A 183 -17.25 15.89 -10.56
CA GLY A 183 -18.30 14.88 -10.66
C GLY A 183 -18.06 13.65 -9.76
N LEU A 184 -17.23 13.80 -8.72
CA LEU A 184 -16.86 12.71 -7.81
C LEU A 184 -17.71 12.67 -6.51
N LEU A 185 -18.64 13.61 -6.33
CA LEU A 185 -19.62 13.51 -5.24
C LEU A 185 -20.62 12.40 -5.54
N HIS A 186 -20.76 11.50 -4.59
CA HIS A 186 -21.79 10.45 -4.65
C HIS A 186 -22.99 10.77 -3.72
N SER A 187 -24.15 10.25 -4.06
CA SER A 187 -25.33 10.34 -3.22
C SER A 187 -25.21 9.41 -2.01
N GLY A 188 -25.55 9.91 -0.82
CA GLY A 188 -25.52 9.13 0.42
C GLY A 188 -24.12 9.06 1.05
N LYS A 189 -23.96 8.11 1.97
CA LYS A 189 -22.71 7.86 2.68
C LYS A 189 -22.03 6.65 2.05
N ARG A 190 -20.75 6.77 1.72
CA ARG A 190 -19.85 5.68 1.31
C ARG A 190 -18.59 5.70 2.13
N TRP A 191 -18.00 4.53 2.27
CA TRP A 191 -16.71 4.40 2.93
C TRP A 191 -15.64 3.96 1.92
N GLY A 192 -15.04 4.97 1.26
CA GLY A 192 -13.87 4.77 0.41
C GLY A 192 -12.64 4.43 1.26
N THR A 193 -11.88 3.46 0.83
CA THR A 193 -10.65 2.97 1.48
C THR A 193 -9.45 3.08 0.54
N GLY A 194 -8.96 2.00 -0.06
CA GLY A 194 -7.87 2.08 -1.04
C GLY A 194 -8.26 2.87 -2.28
N CYS A 195 -7.36 3.72 -2.74
CA CYS A 195 -7.54 4.47 -3.97
C CYS A 195 -6.23 4.49 -4.77
N THR A 196 -6.33 4.45 -6.08
CA THR A 196 -5.16 4.52 -6.95
C THR A 196 -5.49 5.22 -8.27
N TRP A 197 -4.55 6.03 -8.74
CA TRP A 197 -4.56 6.50 -10.11
C TRP A 197 -4.10 5.38 -11.04
N VAL A 198 -4.73 5.28 -12.20
CA VAL A 198 -4.44 4.29 -13.23
C VAL A 198 -4.80 4.86 -14.60
N ASP A 199 -3.96 4.67 -15.61
CA ASP A 199 -4.29 4.98 -17.01
C ASP A 199 -4.76 3.67 -17.67
N TYR A 200 -6.04 3.28 -17.36
CA TYR A 200 -6.52 1.94 -17.69
C TYR A 200 -6.82 1.75 -19.18
N ASP A 201 -7.03 2.82 -19.95
CA ASP A 201 -7.31 2.78 -21.40
C ASP A 201 -6.18 3.36 -22.26
N ARG A 202 -5.05 3.73 -21.64
CA ARG A 202 -3.81 4.25 -22.25
C ARG A 202 -4.02 5.51 -23.07
N ASP A 203 -4.92 6.35 -22.64
CA ASP A 203 -5.17 7.63 -23.30
C ASP A 203 -4.25 8.76 -22.81
N GLY A 204 -3.36 8.49 -21.85
CA GLY A 204 -2.40 9.44 -21.28
C GLY A 204 -3.00 10.31 -20.17
N ARG A 205 -4.16 9.96 -19.65
CA ARG A 205 -4.81 10.61 -18.51
C ARG A 205 -4.96 9.63 -17.35
N LEU A 206 -4.86 10.15 -16.15
CA LEU A 206 -5.04 9.35 -14.94
C LEU A 206 -6.51 9.20 -14.62
N ASP A 207 -7.01 7.99 -14.71
CA ASP A 207 -8.31 7.55 -14.22
C ASP A 207 -8.23 7.21 -12.73
N LEU A 208 -9.37 7.05 -12.07
CA LEU A 208 -9.41 6.85 -10.63
C LEU A 208 -10.15 5.54 -10.27
N PHE A 209 -9.45 4.64 -9.59
CA PHE A 209 -10.06 3.50 -8.92
C PHE A 209 -10.19 3.76 -7.42
N VAL A 210 -11.35 3.42 -6.84
CA VAL A 210 -11.62 3.52 -5.40
C VAL A 210 -12.20 2.21 -4.90
N SER A 211 -11.51 1.59 -3.97
CA SER A 211 -12.05 0.49 -3.17
C SER A 211 -13.04 1.03 -2.14
N ASN A 212 -14.07 0.25 -1.84
CA ASN A 212 -15.00 0.56 -0.77
C ASN A 212 -15.05 -0.62 0.21
N TYR A 213 -15.20 -0.33 1.50
CA TYR A 213 -15.14 -1.35 2.54
C TYR A 213 -16.51 -1.93 2.83
N LEU A 214 -17.36 -1.18 3.51
CA LEU A 214 -18.69 -1.62 3.88
C LEU A 214 -19.67 -0.45 4.02
N VAL A 215 -20.95 -0.75 3.98
CA VAL A 215 -22.01 0.23 4.20
C VAL A 215 -22.04 0.61 5.68
N PHE A 216 -21.43 1.74 6.03
CA PHE A 216 -21.28 2.21 7.39
C PHE A 216 -22.29 3.30 7.76
N ASP A 217 -22.93 3.13 8.92
CA ASP A 217 -23.79 4.14 9.53
C ASP A 217 -23.77 3.96 11.05
N PHE A 218 -23.40 4.99 11.81
CA PHE A 218 -23.36 4.98 13.27
C PHE A 218 -24.72 4.64 13.91
N ASP A 219 -25.83 4.92 13.22
CA ASP A 219 -27.18 4.66 13.73
C ASP A 219 -27.64 3.22 13.49
N LYS A 220 -26.93 2.47 12.62
CA LYS A 220 -27.33 1.11 12.22
C LYS A 220 -26.40 0.04 12.76
N ILE A 221 -25.13 0.37 12.99
CA ILE A 221 -24.13 -0.58 13.50
C ILE A 221 -24.07 -0.43 15.02
N PRO A 222 -24.24 -1.52 15.78
CA PRO A 222 -24.17 -1.46 17.24
C PRO A 222 -22.72 -1.17 17.69
N PRO A 223 -22.54 -0.32 18.73
CA PRO A 223 -21.21 -0.12 19.32
C PRO A 223 -20.73 -1.38 20.05
N ALA A 224 -19.42 -1.43 20.31
CA ALA A 224 -18.77 -2.55 21.01
C ALA A 224 -19.52 -2.96 22.29
N GLY A 225 -19.70 -4.29 22.44
CA GLY A 225 -20.39 -4.89 23.57
C GLY A 225 -21.91 -4.80 23.57
N LYS A 226 -22.55 -4.29 22.51
CA LYS A 226 -24.01 -4.30 22.35
C LYS A 226 -24.52 -5.50 21.57
N ASP A 227 -23.72 -6.04 20.66
CA ASP A 227 -24.01 -7.31 19.99
C ASP A 227 -23.18 -8.42 20.62
N PRO A 228 -23.78 -9.45 21.24
CA PRO A 228 -23.03 -10.54 21.88
C PRO A 228 -22.26 -11.43 20.90
N ARG A 229 -22.51 -11.31 19.60
CA ARG A 229 -21.76 -12.03 18.56
C ARG A 229 -20.41 -11.36 18.23
N CYS A 230 -20.21 -10.10 18.62
CA CYS A 230 -19.02 -9.33 18.35
C CYS A 230 -18.05 -9.46 19.55
N ASP A 231 -17.30 -10.54 19.54
CA ASP A 231 -16.36 -10.95 20.59
C ASP A 231 -15.02 -11.37 19.98
N TYR A 232 -13.93 -10.97 20.60
CA TYR A 232 -12.61 -11.47 20.26
C TYR A 232 -11.89 -11.97 21.53
N LYS A 233 -11.57 -13.26 21.57
CA LYS A 233 -10.89 -13.90 22.72
C LYS A 233 -11.68 -13.72 24.04
N GLY A 234 -13.00 -13.74 24.03
CA GLY A 234 -13.84 -13.53 25.24
C GLY A 234 -13.90 -12.07 25.70
N VAL A 235 -13.55 -11.12 24.85
CA VAL A 235 -13.68 -9.67 25.07
C VAL A 235 -14.67 -9.10 24.09
N PRO A 236 -15.75 -8.42 24.53
CA PRO A 236 -16.66 -7.73 23.63
C PRO A 236 -15.93 -6.60 22.88
N VAL A 237 -15.97 -6.62 21.56
CA VAL A 237 -15.30 -5.67 20.66
C VAL A 237 -16.30 -5.07 19.67
N ASN A 238 -15.85 -4.13 18.81
CA ASN A 238 -16.67 -3.66 17.70
C ASN A 238 -16.94 -4.77 16.69
N CYS A 239 -18.09 -4.66 15.99
CA CYS A 239 -18.52 -5.66 15.01
C CYS A 239 -17.84 -5.45 13.66
N GLY A 240 -17.53 -6.55 12.97
CA GLY A 240 -17.14 -6.57 11.58
C GLY A 240 -15.79 -7.17 11.27
N PRO A 241 -15.44 -7.25 9.96
CA PRO A 241 -16.31 -6.92 8.84
C PRO A 241 -17.41 -7.95 8.58
N ARG A 242 -17.15 -9.24 8.90
CA ARG A 242 -18.14 -10.32 8.69
C ARG A 242 -19.44 -10.02 9.45
N GLY A 243 -20.58 -10.26 8.78
CA GLY A 243 -21.90 -9.93 9.30
C GLY A 243 -22.39 -8.51 9.00
N LEU A 244 -21.52 -7.62 8.49
CA LEU A 244 -21.86 -6.32 7.93
C LEU A 244 -22.06 -6.40 6.41
N VAL A 245 -22.59 -5.33 5.81
CA VAL A 245 -22.88 -5.29 4.37
C VAL A 245 -21.64 -4.78 3.63
N PRO A 246 -20.98 -5.61 2.80
CA PRO A 246 -19.82 -5.16 2.01
C PRO A 246 -20.24 -4.20 0.90
N GLU A 247 -19.30 -3.37 0.43
CA GLU A 247 -19.53 -2.42 -0.65
C GLU A 247 -18.62 -2.72 -1.87
N ARG A 248 -19.09 -2.37 -3.09
CA ARG A 248 -18.35 -2.60 -4.33
C ARG A 248 -17.37 -1.47 -4.61
N PRO A 249 -16.23 -1.77 -5.27
CA PRO A 249 -15.31 -0.73 -5.75
C PRO A 249 -15.93 0.09 -6.88
N MET A 250 -15.30 1.22 -7.19
CA MET A 250 -15.69 2.14 -8.26
C MET A 250 -14.52 2.47 -9.16
N LEU A 251 -14.81 2.66 -10.45
CA LEU A 251 -13.86 3.14 -11.46
C LEU A 251 -14.44 4.37 -12.15
N TYR A 252 -13.64 5.43 -12.22
CA TYR A 252 -13.98 6.70 -12.83
C TYR A 252 -13.01 7.00 -13.98
N HIS A 253 -13.56 7.21 -15.17
CA HIS A 253 -12.79 7.64 -16.35
C HIS A 253 -12.59 9.16 -16.34
N ASN A 254 -11.38 9.59 -16.61
CA ASN A 254 -10.99 11.00 -16.71
C ASN A 254 -11.35 11.55 -18.10
N ASN A 255 -12.27 12.49 -18.17
CA ASN A 255 -12.73 13.08 -19.43
C ASN A 255 -11.74 14.06 -20.07
N GLY A 256 -10.62 14.41 -19.39
CA GLY A 256 -9.60 15.33 -19.87
C GLY A 256 -9.96 16.83 -19.75
N ASP A 257 -11.12 17.14 -19.17
CA ASP A 257 -11.60 18.51 -18.95
C ASP A 257 -11.68 18.88 -17.45
N GLY A 258 -11.07 18.05 -16.60
CA GLY A 258 -11.11 18.18 -15.15
C GLY A 258 -12.33 17.52 -14.50
N THR A 259 -13.12 16.75 -15.27
CA THR A 259 -14.26 15.98 -14.79
C THR A 259 -14.04 14.48 -14.98
N PHE A 260 -14.80 13.68 -14.23
CA PHE A 260 -14.77 12.22 -14.31
C PHE A 260 -16.16 11.65 -14.60
N THR A 261 -16.18 10.51 -15.29
CA THR A 261 -17.40 9.73 -15.55
C THR A 261 -17.32 8.39 -14.81
N ASP A 262 -18.33 8.07 -14.02
CA ASP A 262 -18.45 6.73 -13.41
C ASP A 262 -18.63 5.66 -14.50
N VAL A 263 -17.63 4.79 -14.61
CA VAL A 263 -17.60 3.70 -15.59
C VAL A 263 -17.67 2.33 -14.92
N THR A 264 -17.94 2.27 -13.64
CA THR A 264 -17.96 1.05 -12.81
C THR A 264 -18.78 -0.08 -13.44
N ALA A 265 -19.96 0.23 -13.94
CA ALA A 265 -20.84 -0.79 -14.54
C ALA A 265 -20.34 -1.23 -15.93
N ARG A 266 -19.93 -0.29 -16.78
CA ARG A 266 -19.51 -0.60 -18.17
C ARG A 266 -18.15 -1.28 -18.24
N SER A 267 -17.25 -0.98 -17.28
CA SER A 267 -15.91 -1.56 -17.21
C SER A 267 -15.90 -3.01 -16.70
N GLY A 268 -16.99 -3.51 -16.13
CA GLY A 268 -17.06 -4.81 -15.46
C GLY A 268 -16.59 -4.81 -14.02
N VAL A 269 -15.98 -3.74 -13.52
CA VAL A 269 -15.54 -3.61 -12.11
C VAL A 269 -16.70 -3.76 -11.14
N GLY A 270 -17.88 -3.23 -11.47
CA GLY A 270 -19.10 -3.36 -10.66
C GLY A 270 -19.82 -4.71 -10.75
N ALA A 271 -19.39 -5.62 -11.62
CA ALA A 271 -20.05 -6.92 -11.82
C ALA A 271 -19.61 -7.99 -10.79
N VAL A 272 -18.52 -7.73 -10.04
CA VAL A 272 -18.00 -8.65 -9.03
C VAL A 272 -18.90 -8.70 -7.78
N PRO A 273 -18.90 -9.80 -7.01
CA PRO A 273 -19.47 -9.80 -5.69
C PRO A 273 -18.87 -8.69 -4.83
N ALA A 274 -19.69 -8.06 -3.99
CA ALA A 274 -19.18 -7.08 -3.04
C ALA A 274 -18.25 -7.77 -2.02
N GLY A 275 -17.10 -7.17 -1.75
CA GLY A 275 -16.11 -7.60 -0.77
C GLY A 275 -15.81 -6.47 0.22
N PHE A 276 -15.05 -6.78 1.26
CA PHE A 276 -14.56 -5.77 2.20
C PHE A 276 -13.20 -5.25 1.71
N GLY A 277 -13.21 -4.49 0.61
CA GLY A 277 -11.97 -4.01 -0.02
C GLY A 277 -11.28 -2.95 0.82
N LEU A 278 -9.98 -3.11 1.02
CA LEU A 278 -9.10 -2.15 1.68
C LEU A 278 -8.11 -1.56 0.66
N THR A 279 -6.84 -1.90 0.70
CA THR A 279 -5.83 -1.35 -0.20
C THR A 279 -6.08 -1.75 -1.65
N ALA A 280 -5.86 -0.82 -2.57
CA ALA A 280 -5.86 -1.07 -4.00
C ALA A 280 -4.58 -0.54 -4.63
N VAL A 281 -3.93 -1.36 -5.47
CA VAL A 281 -2.73 -1.00 -6.23
C VAL A 281 -2.93 -1.33 -7.71
N ALA A 282 -2.27 -0.57 -8.58
CA ALA A 282 -2.32 -0.80 -10.03
C ALA A 282 -0.90 -0.97 -10.59
N ALA A 283 -0.65 -2.07 -11.30
CA ALA A 283 0.61 -2.36 -11.95
C ALA A 283 0.40 -3.37 -13.09
N ASP A 284 1.30 -3.38 -14.09
CA ASP A 284 1.35 -4.39 -15.15
C ASP A 284 1.97 -5.68 -14.59
N LEU A 285 1.12 -6.61 -14.14
CA LEU A 285 1.54 -7.82 -13.43
C LEU A 285 1.86 -8.99 -14.36
N ASP A 286 1.41 -8.98 -15.60
CA ASP A 286 1.69 -10.04 -16.60
C ASP A 286 2.58 -9.61 -17.76
N THR A 287 3.06 -8.36 -17.72
CA THR A 287 3.96 -7.76 -18.72
C THR A 287 3.36 -7.61 -20.11
N ASP A 288 2.04 -7.53 -20.23
CA ASP A 288 1.34 -7.26 -21.49
C ASP A 288 1.23 -5.76 -21.79
N GLY A 289 1.62 -4.95 -20.81
CA GLY A 289 1.68 -3.49 -20.83
C GLY A 289 0.37 -2.83 -20.40
N TRP A 290 -0.68 -3.56 -20.00
CA TRP A 290 -1.88 -3.02 -19.39
C TRP A 290 -1.82 -3.21 -17.87
N GLN A 291 -2.28 -2.24 -17.11
CA GLN A 291 -2.25 -2.33 -15.67
C GLN A 291 -3.42 -3.16 -15.14
N GLU A 292 -3.13 -4.17 -14.32
CA GLU A 292 -4.08 -4.82 -13.43
C GLU A 292 -4.36 -3.94 -12.22
N ILE A 293 -5.51 -4.17 -11.58
CA ILE A 293 -5.83 -3.58 -10.27
C ILE A 293 -6.01 -4.71 -9.27
N TYR A 294 -5.11 -4.77 -8.27
CA TYR A 294 -5.18 -5.74 -7.19
C TYR A 294 -5.73 -5.07 -5.92
N VAL A 295 -6.75 -5.70 -5.31
CA VAL A 295 -7.43 -5.20 -4.11
C VAL A 295 -7.32 -6.20 -2.98
N ALA A 296 -6.67 -5.83 -1.89
CA ALA A 296 -6.72 -6.59 -0.64
C ALA A 296 -8.11 -6.47 -0.03
N CYS A 297 -8.73 -7.61 0.26
CA CYS A 297 -10.03 -7.67 0.91
C CYS A 297 -9.91 -8.25 2.31
N ASP A 298 -10.55 -7.59 3.28
CA ASP A 298 -10.62 -8.06 4.65
C ASP A 298 -11.67 -9.17 4.79
N SER A 299 -11.22 -10.38 5.14
CA SER A 299 -12.10 -11.51 5.45
C SER A 299 -13.04 -11.97 4.31
N THR A 300 -12.73 -11.58 3.08
CA THR A 300 -13.31 -12.06 1.82
C THR A 300 -12.19 -12.31 0.80
N PRO A 301 -12.42 -13.08 -0.28
CA PRO A 301 -11.41 -13.25 -1.32
C PRO A 301 -10.92 -11.90 -1.86
N SER A 302 -9.61 -11.72 -1.98
CA SER A 302 -9.03 -10.54 -2.62
C SER A 302 -9.36 -10.53 -4.11
N LEU A 303 -9.44 -9.33 -4.73
CA LEU A 303 -9.85 -9.17 -6.13
C LEU A 303 -8.65 -8.79 -7.01
N LEU A 304 -8.53 -9.44 -8.16
CA LEU A 304 -7.60 -9.05 -9.21
C LEU A 304 -8.39 -8.73 -10.49
N PHE A 305 -8.44 -7.47 -10.83
CA PHE A 305 -9.03 -6.99 -12.07
C PHE A 305 -7.99 -6.99 -13.19
N HIS A 306 -8.04 -8.00 -14.06
CA HIS A 306 -7.20 -8.07 -15.26
C HIS A 306 -7.77 -7.16 -16.34
N ASN A 307 -6.95 -6.27 -16.87
CA ASN A 307 -7.28 -5.33 -17.93
C ASN A 307 -7.26 -6.03 -19.29
N ARG A 308 -8.38 -6.01 -20.02
CA ARG A 308 -8.49 -6.65 -21.33
C ARG A 308 -7.99 -5.81 -22.50
N GLY A 309 -7.55 -4.58 -22.25
CA GLY A 309 -7.11 -3.64 -23.27
C GLY A 309 -8.24 -3.07 -24.15
N ASP A 310 -9.49 -3.29 -23.79
CA ASP A 310 -10.68 -2.81 -24.51
C ASP A 310 -11.56 -1.88 -23.64
N GLY A 311 -10.99 -1.40 -22.50
CA GLY A 311 -11.70 -0.58 -21.52
C GLY A 311 -12.54 -1.39 -20.53
N THR A 312 -12.40 -2.72 -20.52
CA THR A 312 -13.10 -3.61 -19.59
C THR A 312 -12.13 -4.50 -18.80
N PHE A 313 -12.60 -4.99 -17.66
CA PHE A 313 -11.83 -5.84 -16.77
C PHE A 313 -12.50 -7.22 -16.58
N ALA A 314 -11.67 -8.23 -16.34
CA ALA A 314 -12.08 -9.53 -15.81
C ALA A 314 -11.56 -9.71 -14.39
N GLU A 315 -12.40 -10.16 -13.48
CA GLU A 315 -11.95 -10.55 -12.16
C GLU A 315 -11.32 -11.95 -12.22
N LEU A 316 -10.03 -12.07 -11.88
CA LEU A 316 -9.23 -13.29 -11.98
C LEU A 316 -8.53 -13.66 -10.66
N GLY A 317 -8.91 -13.10 -9.53
CA GLY A 317 -8.23 -13.31 -8.23
C GLY A 317 -8.09 -14.77 -7.84
N LEU A 318 -9.15 -15.58 -7.99
CA LEU A 318 -9.07 -17.03 -7.71
C LEU A 318 -8.21 -17.78 -8.74
N GLN A 319 -8.30 -17.42 -10.01
CA GLN A 319 -7.55 -18.06 -11.07
C GLN A 319 -6.05 -17.76 -10.99
N SER A 320 -5.72 -16.55 -10.54
CA SER A 320 -4.34 -16.10 -10.39
C SER A 320 -3.64 -16.67 -9.15
N GLY A 321 -4.38 -17.08 -8.12
CA GLY A 321 -3.84 -17.51 -6.82
C GLY A 321 -3.73 -16.36 -5.80
N LEU A 322 -4.10 -15.10 -6.14
CA LEU A 322 -4.00 -13.94 -5.24
C LEU A 322 -5.20 -13.74 -4.31
N ALA A 323 -6.33 -14.39 -4.59
CA ALA A 323 -7.57 -14.20 -3.83
C ALA A 323 -7.53 -14.82 -2.43
N VAL A 324 -6.88 -15.97 -2.29
CA VAL A 324 -6.83 -16.80 -1.09
C VAL A 324 -5.40 -17.29 -0.84
N ASN A 325 -5.12 -17.85 0.33
CA ASN A 325 -3.83 -18.43 0.65
C ASN A 325 -3.63 -19.84 0.03
N GLU A 326 -2.48 -20.48 0.33
CA GLU A 326 -2.14 -21.83 -0.15
C GLU A 326 -3.16 -22.93 0.25
N ASP A 327 -3.87 -22.74 1.35
CA ASP A 327 -4.92 -23.66 1.83
C ASP A 327 -6.30 -23.40 1.18
N GLY A 328 -6.42 -22.38 0.33
CA GLY A 328 -7.68 -21.94 -0.27
C GLY A 328 -8.60 -21.18 0.71
N SER A 329 -8.04 -20.68 1.80
CA SER A 329 -8.80 -19.93 2.83
C SER A 329 -8.73 -18.42 2.60
N GLU A 330 -9.84 -17.74 2.90
CA GLU A 330 -9.90 -16.28 2.96
C GLU A 330 -9.03 -15.77 4.12
N GLN A 331 -8.42 -14.61 3.91
CA GLN A 331 -7.61 -13.92 4.90
C GLN A 331 -8.12 -12.49 5.09
N ALA A 332 -7.78 -11.87 6.21
CA ALA A 332 -8.06 -10.45 6.45
C ALA A 332 -6.96 -9.59 5.80
N GLY A 333 -7.05 -9.39 4.47
CA GLY A 333 -6.04 -8.66 3.70
C GLY A 333 -6.12 -7.15 3.94
N MET A 334 -4.97 -6.51 4.20
CA MET A 334 -4.87 -5.07 4.52
C MET A 334 -3.93 -4.31 3.59
N GLY A 335 -2.61 -4.32 3.81
CA GLY A 335 -1.61 -3.70 2.94
C GLY A 335 -1.26 -4.58 1.74
N ILE A 336 -0.78 -3.94 0.67
CA ILE A 336 -0.20 -4.59 -0.51
C ILE A 336 1.07 -3.85 -0.91
N ALA A 337 2.19 -4.57 -0.96
CA ALA A 337 3.38 -4.13 -1.64
C ALA A 337 3.61 -4.94 -2.91
N ILE A 338 4.06 -4.27 -3.97
CA ILE A 338 4.44 -4.88 -5.25
C ILE A 338 5.93 -4.62 -5.48
N GLY A 339 6.70 -5.66 -5.82
CA GLY A 339 8.13 -5.58 -6.09
C GLY A 339 8.70 -6.91 -6.54
N ASP A 340 9.90 -6.93 -7.07
CA ASP A 340 10.61 -8.11 -7.57
C ASP A 340 11.56 -8.61 -6.47
N PHE A 341 11.06 -9.48 -5.58
CA PHE A 341 11.86 -9.89 -4.40
C PHE A 341 12.91 -10.95 -4.70
N ASP A 342 12.74 -11.73 -5.77
CA ASP A 342 13.69 -12.81 -6.14
C ASP A 342 14.53 -12.48 -7.37
N LEU A 343 14.43 -11.25 -7.88
CA LEU A 343 15.19 -10.68 -9.00
C LEU A 343 15.00 -11.48 -10.31
N ASP A 344 13.83 -12.09 -10.51
CA ASP A 344 13.53 -12.84 -11.71
C ASP A 344 12.94 -11.96 -12.84
N GLY A 345 12.76 -10.65 -12.57
CA GLY A 345 12.28 -9.65 -13.51
C GLY A 345 10.76 -9.61 -13.65
N ARG A 346 10.02 -10.11 -12.66
CA ARG A 346 8.56 -10.02 -12.54
C ARG A 346 8.16 -9.35 -11.24
N LEU A 347 7.03 -8.67 -11.28
CA LEU A 347 6.46 -8.03 -10.08
C LEU A 347 5.72 -9.07 -9.24
N ASP A 348 6.18 -9.27 -8.02
CA ASP A 348 5.60 -10.11 -6.98
C ASP A 348 4.72 -9.30 -6.05
N ALA A 349 4.02 -9.95 -5.11
CA ALA A 349 3.16 -9.28 -4.16
C ALA A 349 3.39 -9.74 -2.72
N LEU A 350 3.44 -8.80 -1.79
CA LEU A 350 3.34 -9.02 -0.35
C LEU A 350 1.98 -8.50 0.11
N LYS A 351 1.29 -9.23 1.00
CA LYS A 351 -0.01 -8.83 1.54
C LYS A 351 -0.07 -9.09 3.05
N THR A 352 -0.37 -8.05 3.81
CA THR A 352 -0.46 -8.12 5.27
C THR A 352 -1.81 -8.63 5.75
N HIS A 353 -1.84 -9.20 6.97
CA HIS A 353 -3.01 -9.90 7.52
C HIS A 353 -3.21 -9.69 9.02
N PHE A 354 -4.32 -10.22 9.52
CA PHE A 354 -4.68 -10.20 10.93
C PHE A 354 -3.76 -11.11 11.78
N ALA A 355 -3.80 -10.91 13.11
CA ALA A 355 -3.05 -11.73 14.07
C ALA A 355 -3.43 -13.22 13.98
N GLU A 356 -2.49 -14.09 14.38
CA GLU A 356 -2.61 -15.55 14.26
C GLU A 356 -2.78 -16.03 12.79
N ASP A 357 -2.26 -15.24 11.86
CA ASP A 357 -2.08 -15.58 10.46
C ASP A 357 -0.70 -15.09 9.98
N THR A 358 -0.27 -15.52 8.78
CA THR A 358 0.99 -15.10 8.17
C THR A 358 0.77 -13.90 7.26
N VAL A 359 1.73 -12.99 7.18
CA VAL A 359 1.86 -12.10 6.03
C VAL A 359 2.13 -12.97 4.81
N ALA A 360 1.37 -12.79 3.72
CA ALA A 360 1.47 -13.65 2.54
C ALA A 360 2.40 -13.06 1.49
N LEU A 361 3.37 -13.85 1.04
CA LEU A 361 4.27 -13.53 -0.05
C LEU A 361 3.91 -14.37 -1.28
N TYR A 362 3.53 -13.71 -2.37
CA TYR A 362 3.13 -14.32 -3.62
C TYR A 362 4.18 -14.09 -4.69
N ARG A 363 4.77 -15.16 -5.19
CA ARG A 363 5.71 -15.14 -6.31
C ARG A 363 4.97 -15.18 -7.62
N ASN A 364 5.26 -14.26 -8.52
CA ASN A 364 4.71 -14.22 -9.87
C ASN A 364 5.39 -15.28 -10.75
N THR A 365 4.59 -16.19 -11.30
CA THR A 365 5.07 -17.26 -12.19
C THR A 365 4.85 -16.96 -13.67
N GLY A 366 4.39 -15.75 -13.97
CA GLY A 366 4.01 -15.29 -15.31
C GLY A 366 2.55 -15.59 -15.66
N HIS A 367 2.02 -14.89 -16.67
CA HIS A 367 0.65 -15.06 -17.17
C HIS A 367 -0.43 -14.94 -16.07
N LEU A 368 -0.26 -13.97 -15.15
CA LEU A 368 -1.11 -13.75 -13.98
C LEU A 368 -1.21 -14.99 -13.04
N GLY A 369 -0.24 -15.89 -13.05
CA GLY A 369 -0.14 -16.96 -12.08
C GLY A 369 0.73 -16.54 -10.90
N PHE A 370 0.26 -16.76 -9.66
CA PHE A 370 1.01 -16.48 -8.44
C PHE A 370 1.02 -17.69 -7.53
N ASP A 371 2.19 -18.01 -6.99
CA ASP A 371 2.39 -19.04 -5.98
C ASP A 371 2.54 -18.40 -4.61
N ASP A 372 1.76 -18.83 -3.62
CA ASP A 372 2.02 -18.51 -2.23
C ASP A 372 3.31 -19.19 -1.78
N VAL A 373 4.32 -18.39 -1.48
CA VAL A 373 5.66 -18.87 -1.07
C VAL A 373 5.97 -18.57 0.39
N THR A 374 5.02 -18.08 1.15
CA THR A 374 5.14 -17.54 2.50
C THR A 374 5.94 -18.47 3.42
N MET A 375 5.51 -19.72 3.56
CA MET A 375 6.12 -20.64 4.50
C MET A 375 7.53 -21.07 4.05
N ARG A 376 7.72 -21.31 2.76
CA ARG A 376 9.03 -21.71 2.21
C ARG A 376 10.06 -20.57 2.20
N SER A 377 9.59 -19.33 2.19
CA SER A 377 10.44 -18.14 2.25
C SER A 377 10.90 -17.77 3.68
N GLY A 378 10.34 -18.41 4.71
CA GLY A 378 10.73 -18.22 6.10
C GLY A 378 9.87 -17.21 6.88
N LEU A 379 8.77 -16.69 6.30
CA LEU A 379 7.93 -15.66 6.95
C LEU A 379 7.03 -16.21 8.06
N GLY A 380 6.87 -17.54 8.15
CA GLY A 380 6.03 -18.20 9.17
C GLY A 380 6.50 -18.03 10.62
N VAL A 381 7.58 -17.33 10.87
CA VAL A 381 8.13 -17.08 12.22
C VAL A 381 7.42 -15.95 12.96
N GLU A 382 6.72 -15.07 12.23
CA GLU A 382 5.96 -13.98 12.84
C GLU A 382 4.48 -14.02 12.44
N THR A 383 3.61 -14.29 13.41
CA THR A 383 2.15 -14.41 13.23
C THR A 383 1.36 -13.76 14.36
N ARG A 384 2.06 -13.10 15.31
CA ARG A 384 1.45 -12.63 16.56
C ARG A 384 0.66 -11.34 16.41
N TYR A 385 1.08 -10.47 15.50
CA TYR A 385 0.60 -9.10 15.42
C TYR A 385 -0.33 -8.90 14.24
N VAL A 386 -1.28 -7.98 14.38
CA VAL A 386 -2.05 -7.47 13.24
C VAL A 386 -1.12 -6.60 12.39
N SER A 387 -0.93 -6.95 11.13
CA SER A 387 0.00 -6.31 10.21
C SER A 387 -0.75 -5.39 9.24
N TRP A 388 -0.15 -4.25 8.89
CA TRP A 388 -0.80 -3.21 8.10
C TRP A 388 0.04 -2.78 6.89
N GLY A 389 0.61 -1.58 6.96
CA GLY A 389 1.46 -1.06 5.88
C GLY A 389 2.73 -1.88 5.71
N ASP A 390 3.13 -2.09 4.46
CA ASP A 390 4.20 -3.01 4.05
C ASP A 390 5.03 -2.47 2.89
N GLY A 391 6.15 -3.13 2.60
CA GLY A 391 7.04 -2.81 1.48
C GLY A 391 7.91 -3.98 1.07
N ILE A 392 8.20 -4.05 -0.24
CA ILE A 392 9.26 -4.86 -0.84
C ILE A 392 10.30 -3.86 -1.35
N VAL A 393 11.34 -3.57 -0.57
CA VAL A 393 12.28 -2.46 -0.80
C VAL A 393 13.68 -2.84 -0.34
N ASP A 394 14.71 -2.42 -1.07
CA ASP A 394 16.11 -2.60 -0.66
C ASP A 394 16.48 -1.48 0.32
N LEU A 395 16.59 -1.82 1.59
CA LEU A 395 16.79 -0.86 2.67
C LEU A 395 18.27 -0.64 3.02
N ASP A 396 19.16 -1.56 2.66
CA ASP A 396 20.59 -1.43 2.98
C ASP A 396 21.49 -1.35 1.73
N ASN A 397 20.88 -1.16 0.55
CA ASN A 397 21.54 -0.99 -0.74
C ASN A 397 22.40 -2.20 -1.15
N ASP A 398 22.12 -3.41 -0.63
CA ASP A 398 22.90 -4.62 -0.94
C ASP A 398 22.53 -5.23 -2.31
N GLY A 399 21.46 -4.75 -2.93
CA GLY A 399 20.93 -5.19 -4.22
C GLY A 399 19.84 -6.26 -4.10
N LEU A 400 19.34 -6.55 -2.90
CA LEU A 400 18.29 -7.54 -2.63
C LEU A 400 17.12 -6.87 -1.91
N PRO A 401 15.92 -6.79 -2.49
CA PRO A 401 14.78 -6.18 -1.81
C PRO A 401 14.38 -6.92 -0.55
N ASP A 402 14.30 -6.20 0.57
CA ASP A 402 13.87 -6.65 1.88
C ASP A 402 12.36 -6.58 2.02
N LEU A 403 11.80 -7.14 3.10
CA LEU A 403 10.40 -7.04 3.44
C LEU A 403 10.23 -6.29 4.76
N PHE A 404 9.42 -5.24 4.73
CA PHE A 404 9.10 -4.44 5.90
C PHE A 404 7.60 -4.35 6.09
N TRP A 405 7.12 -4.38 7.34
CA TRP A 405 5.74 -4.02 7.65
C TRP A 405 5.58 -3.50 9.07
N VAL A 406 4.51 -2.73 9.26
CA VAL A 406 4.13 -2.21 10.58
C VAL A 406 2.98 -2.99 11.18
N THR A 407 2.86 -2.91 12.48
CA THR A 407 1.90 -3.69 13.25
C THR A 407 1.11 -2.83 14.24
N GLY A 408 -0.03 -3.34 14.71
CA GLY A 408 -0.86 -2.68 15.72
C GLY A 408 -2.26 -3.29 15.80
N SER A 409 -2.72 -3.66 17.00
CA SER A 409 -4.03 -4.26 17.17
C SER A 409 -5.18 -3.27 16.88
N VAL A 410 -6.33 -3.81 16.45
CA VAL A 410 -7.59 -3.06 16.25
C VAL A 410 -8.41 -2.96 17.53
N PHE A 411 -8.05 -3.73 18.58
CA PHE A 411 -8.81 -3.88 19.81
C PHE A 411 -7.96 -3.54 21.02
N PRO A 412 -7.80 -2.24 21.40
CA PRO A 412 -6.99 -1.85 22.57
C PRO A 412 -7.51 -2.46 23.88
N GLU A 413 -8.81 -2.76 23.97
CA GLU A 413 -9.43 -3.36 25.15
C GLU A 413 -9.04 -4.82 25.39
N VAL A 414 -8.57 -5.53 24.35
CA VAL A 414 -8.20 -6.96 24.44
C VAL A 414 -6.92 -7.16 25.25
N GLU A 415 -5.95 -6.27 25.14
CA GLU A 415 -4.67 -6.33 25.86
C GLU A 415 -4.83 -6.47 27.39
N ARG A 416 -5.88 -5.88 27.96
CA ARG A 416 -6.14 -5.94 29.42
C ARG A 416 -6.38 -7.36 29.92
N LYS A 417 -6.94 -8.25 29.10
CA LYS A 417 -7.17 -9.66 29.44
C LYS A 417 -6.16 -10.60 28.79
N HIS A 418 -5.61 -10.18 27.65
CA HIS A 418 -4.74 -10.95 26.78
C HIS A 418 -3.50 -10.11 26.42
N PRO A 419 -2.53 -9.94 27.37
CA PRO A 419 -1.32 -9.14 27.13
C PRO A 419 -0.42 -9.70 26.01
N GLU A 420 -0.63 -10.96 25.60
CA GLU A 420 0.00 -11.55 24.43
C GLU A 420 -0.49 -10.97 23.09
N PHE A 421 -1.59 -10.19 23.11
CA PHE A 421 -2.11 -9.41 21.96
C PHE A 421 -2.06 -7.92 22.29
N PRO A 422 -0.88 -7.31 22.34
CA PRO A 422 -0.74 -5.90 22.70
C PRO A 422 -1.35 -4.98 21.66
N HIS A 423 -1.89 -3.85 22.08
CA HIS A 423 -2.41 -2.83 21.17
C HIS A 423 -1.29 -2.20 20.34
N LYS A 424 -0.18 -1.87 21.01
CA LYS A 424 1.03 -1.36 20.40
C LYS A 424 2.04 -2.48 20.23
N SER A 425 2.65 -2.59 19.06
CA SER A 425 3.57 -3.67 18.72
C SER A 425 4.73 -3.17 17.85
N PRO A 426 5.85 -3.91 17.75
CA PRO A 426 7.04 -3.49 17.02
C PRO A 426 6.81 -3.48 15.50
N ARG A 427 7.68 -2.81 14.76
CA ARG A 427 7.81 -2.92 13.32
C ARG A 427 8.60 -4.19 13.00
N ILE A 428 8.30 -4.79 11.87
CA ILE A 428 8.88 -6.07 11.46
C ILE A 428 9.71 -5.87 10.19
N LEU A 429 10.93 -6.36 10.20
CA LEU A 429 11.86 -6.30 9.08
C LEU A 429 12.43 -7.69 8.82
N PHE A 430 12.36 -8.11 7.57
CA PHE A 430 12.98 -9.34 7.08
C PHE A 430 14.02 -8.99 6.02
N ARG A 431 15.28 -9.31 6.30
CA ARG A 431 16.35 -9.23 5.32
C ARG A 431 16.22 -10.32 4.27
N ASN A 432 16.44 -9.97 3.02
CA ASN A 432 16.55 -10.91 1.92
C ASN A 432 17.90 -11.63 1.95
N LEU A 433 17.86 -12.97 1.91
CA LEU A 433 19.07 -13.82 1.87
C LEU A 433 19.42 -14.26 0.44
N GLY A 434 18.69 -13.78 -0.56
CA GLY A 434 18.71 -14.30 -1.91
C GLY A 434 17.93 -15.63 -2.03
N ASN A 435 17.75 -16.09 -3.25
CA ASN A 435 17.04 -17.34 -3.55
C ASN A 435 15.61 -17.44 -2.96
N GLY A 436 14.93 -16.31 -2.80
CA GLY A 436 13.57 -16.23 -2.27
C GLY A 436 13.43 -16.60 -0.79
N ARG A 437 14.48 -16.45 0.00
CA ARG A 437 14.48 -16.70 1.45
C ARG A 437 14.78 -15.44 2.23
N PHE A 438 14.15 -15.36 3.40
CA PHE A 438 14.24 -14.19 4.28
C PHE A 438 14.59 -14.59 5.71
N GLU A 439 15.16 -13.66 6.45
CA GLU A 439 15.50 -13.75 7.86
C GLU A 439 14.98 -12.53 8.60
N GLU A 440 14.21 -12.74 9.65
CA GLU A 440 13.73 -11.65 10.50
C GLU A 440 14.90 -11.01 11.28
N LEU A 441 15.02 -9.69 11.17
CA LEU A 441 15.96 -8.89 11.95
C LEU A 441 15.26 -8.37 13.22
N LEU A 442 15.90 -8.52 14.37
CA LEU A 442 15.34 -8.12 15.67
C LEU A 442 15.94 -6.82 16.18
N ASP A 443 17.27 -6.77 16.30
CA ASP A 443 17.98 -5.64 16.93
C ASP A 443 19.01 -4.99 15.96
N GLU A 444 19.31 -5.62 14.84
CA GLU A 444 20.41 -5.26 13.94
C GLU A 444 20.17 -3.92 13.25
N ALA A 445 18.92 -3.60 12.92
CA ALA A 445 18.56 -2.39 12.17
C ALA A 445 18.30 -1.15 13.06
N GLY A 446 18.60 -1.23 14.37
CA GLY A 446 18.47 -0.13 15.31
C GLY A 446 17.19 -0.14 16.14
N PRO A 447 17.14 0.67 17.24
CA PRO A 447 16.10 0.60 18.24
C PRO A 447 14.73 1.09 17.75
N ALA A 448 14.67 1.91 16.71
CA ALA A 448 13.42 2.46 16.20
C ALA A 448 12.44 1.38 15.70
N LEU A 449 12.93 0.20 15.32
CA LEU A 449 12.05 -0.90 14.90
C LEU A 449 11.36 -1.57 16.10
N ALA A 450 12.05 -1.69 17.22
CA ALA A 450 11.55 -2.35 18.42
C ALA A 450 10.55 -1.48 19.22
N GLU A 451 10.52 -0.16 18.98
CA GLU A 451 9.60 0.74 19.68
C GLU A 451 8.14 0.44 19.31
N PRO A 452 7.26 0.14 20.31
CA PRO A 452 5.92 -0.33 20.01
C PRO A 452 4.95 0.83 19.74
N HIS A 453 4.23 0.74 18.63
CA HIS A 453 3.17 1.67 18.23
C HIS A 453 1.94 0.90 17.71
N ALA A 454 0.79 1.58 17.66
CA ALA A 454 -0.37 1.11 16.93
C ALA A 454 -0.35 1.70 15.51
N SER A 455 0.50 1.14 14.65
CA SER A 455 0.77 1.70 13.33
C SER A 455 -0.23 1.24 12.27
N ARG A 456 -0.34 2.00 11.15
CA ARG A 456 -1.22 1.68 10.01
C ARG A 456 -0.51 1.93 8.68
N GLY A 457 -0.69 3.11 8.07
CA GLY A 457 -0.09 3.48 6.80
C GLY A 457 1.41 3.63 6.85
N VAL A 458 2.08 3.26 5.75
CA VAL A 458 3.53 3.41 5.55
C VAL A 458 3.81 3.96 4.17
N ALA A 459 4.77 4.87 4.06
CA ALA A 459 5.32 5.32 2.80
C ALA A 459 6.86 5.28 2.86
N PHE A 460 7.47 4.87 1.74
CA PHE A 460 8.92 4.84 1.56
C PHE A 460 9.35 6.00 0.67
N GLY A 461 10.47 6.66 1.01
CA GLY A 461 11.02 7.77 0.23
C GLY A 461 12.28 8.31 0.88
N ASP A 462 13.15 8.92 0.11
CA ASP A 462 14.38 9.57 0.55
C ASP A 462 14.06 11.05 0.78
N PHE A 463 13.75 11.42 2.03
CA PHE A 463 13.27 12.77 2.36
C PHE A 463 14.40 13.80 2.49
N ASP A 464 15.63 13.36 2.79
CA ASP A 464 16.79 14.24 2.95
C ASP A 464 17.78 14.17 1.78
N ASN A 465 17.41 13.42 0.73
CA ASN A 465 18.14 13.28 -0.51
C ASN A 465 19.61 12.83 -0.28
N ASP A 466 19.82 11.85 0.61
CA ASP A 466 21.13 11.25 0.85
C ASP A 466 21.37 9.95 0.06
N GLY A 467 20.31 9.39 -0.51
CA GLY A 467 20.35 8.18 -1.34
C GLY A 467 19.84 6.94 -0.65
N ASP A 468 19.53 7.00 0.64
CA ASP A 468 18.97 5.90 1.41
C ASP A 468 17.44 6.00 1.45
N LEU A 469 16.73 4.90 1.61
CA LEU A 469 15.27 4.92 1.72
C LEU A 469 14.83 5.07 3.17
N ASP A 470 14.10 6.15 3.45
CA ASP A 470 13.47 6.42 4.74
C ASP A 470 12.04 5.90 4.78
N ILE A 471 11.47 5.83 6.01
CA ILE A 471 10.14 5.27 6.24
C ILE A 471 9.28 6.25 7.04
N LEU A 472 8.18 6.69 6.43
CA LEU A 472 7.13 7.48 7.09
C LEU A 472 6.00 6.57 7.54
N ILE A 473 5.59 6.65 8.82
CA ILE A 473 4.62 5.74 9.42
C ILE A 473 3.52 6.52 10.16
N MET A 474 2.27 6.16 9.86
CA MET A 474 1.11 6.59 10.64
C MET A 474 0.99 5.79 11.93
N ASN A 475 0.87 6.47 13.06
CA ASN A 475 0.58 5.89 14.37
C ASN A 475 -0.77 6.41 14.90
N MET A 476 -1.62 5.51 15.37
CA MET A 476 -2.96 5.82 15.87
C MET A 476 -2.91 6.64 17.16
N ASN A 477 -3.52 7.84 17.15
CA ASN A 477 -3.58 8.76 18.29
C ASN A 477 -2.21 9.17 18.87
N GLU A 478 -1.15 9.07 18.05
CA GLU A 478 0.22 9.46 18.36
C GLU A 478 0.79 10.33 17.22
N PRO A 479 1.90 11.06 17.43
CA PRO A 479 2.65 11.62 16.30
C PRO A 479 3.06 10.52 15.30
N PRO A 480 3.26 10.86 14.01
CA PRO A 480 3.83 9.92 13.07
C PRO A 480 5.26 9.56 13.47
N SER A 481 5.78 8.45 12.97
CA SER A 481 7.21 8.18 12.98
C SER A 481 7.80 8.52 11.62
N LEU A 482 8.98 9.12 11.61
CA LEU A 482 9.84 9.31 10.44
C LEU A 482 11.16 8.63 10.73
N LEU A 483 11.32 7.42 10.20
CA LEU A 483 12.51 6.63 10.40
C LEU A 483 13.53 7.02 9.34
N ARG A 484 14.50 7.86 9.72
CA ARG A 484 15.65 8.11 8.88
C ARG A 484 16.53 6.87 8.85
N ASN A 485 16.90 6.48 7.65
CA ASN A 485 17.82 5.39 7.39
C ASN A 485 19.24 5.93 7.22
N ASP A 486 20.18 5.39 7.99
CA ASP A 486 21.60 5.71 7.85
C ASP A 486 22.32 4.43 7.36
N VAL A 487 22.55 4.28 6.05
CA VAL A 487 23.27 3.14 5.46
C VAL A 487 24.76 3.35 5.58
N SER A 488 25.45 2.40 6.18
CA SER A 488 26.90 2.47 6.38
C SER A 488 27.61 1.24 5.83
N GLY A 489 28.60 1.45 4.95
CA GLY A 489 29.33 0.34 4.33
C GLY A 489 28.47 -0.50 3.38
N GLY A 490 27.34 0.04 2.99
CA GLY A 490 26.38 -0.55 2.05
C GLY A 490 26.85 -0.50 0.61
N GLY A 491 25.95 -0.89 -0.27
CA GLY A 491 26.17 -0.91 -1.70
C GLY A 491 25.97 0.45 -2.37
N HIS A 492 26.12 0.41 -3.67
CA HIS A 492 25.73 1.51 -4.54
C HIS A 492 24.21 1.49 -4.76
N TRP A 493 23.68 2.61 -5.21
CA TRP A 493 22.26 2.78 -5.51
C TRP A 493 22.03 3.58 -6.80
N LEU A 494 20.82 3.52 -7.31
CA LEU A 494 20.37 4.33 -8.44
C LEU A 494 18.90 4.72 -8.23
N LYS A 495 18.61 6.02 -8.36
CA LYS A 495 17.23 6.51 -8.38
C LYS A 495 16.82 6.93 -9.79
N VAL A 496 15.56 6.64 -10.14
CA VAL A 496 14.99 6.92 -11.46
C VAL A 496 13.68 7.69 -11.31
N LYS A 497 13.68 8.97 -11.72
CA LYS A 497 12.48 9.80 -11.87
C LYS A 497 12.04 9.76 -13.32
N LEU A 498 10.76 9.45 -13.57
CA LEU A 498 10.20 9.44 -14.90
C LEU A 498 9.25 10.63 -15.09
N ALA A 499 9.20 11.17 -16.32
CA ALA A 499 8.28 12.22 -16.71
C ALA A 499 7.65 11.89 -18.07
N GLY A 500 6.36 11.66 -18.09
CA GLY A 500 5.62 11.38 -19.31
C GLY A 500 5.47 12.60 -20.22
N THR A 501 5.29 12.36 -21.50
CA THR A 501 4.97 13.38 -22.52
C THR A 501 3.77 13.00 -23.34
N ARG A 502 3.68 11.74 -23.75
CA ARG A 502 2.51 11.11 -24.37
C ARG A 502 1.76 10.26 -23.36
N SER A 503 2.48 9.62 -22.45
CA SER A 503 1.95 9.05 -21.22
C SER A 503 1.52 10.17 -20.26
N ASN A 504 0.75 9.83 -19.21
CA ASN A 504 0.45 10.79 -18.13
C ASN A 504 1.75 11.39 -17.58
N LYS A 505 1.74 12.65 -17.17
CA LYS A 505 2.96 13.36 -16.76
C LYS A 505 3.63 12.75 -15.53
N SER A 506 2.86 12.15 -14.64
CA SER A 506 3.36 11.43 -13.48
C SER A 506 4.06 10.12 -13.84
N ALA A 507 4.00 9.67 -15.11
CA ALA A 507 4.52 8.41 -15.63
C ALA A 507 3.99 7.15 -14.89
N ILE A 508 2.87 7.28 -14.18
CA ILE A 508 2.21 6.16 -13.48
C ILE A 508 1.85 5.07 -14.49
N GLY A 509 2.20 3.81 -14.17
CA GLY A 509 2.08 2.66 -15.05
C GLY A 509 3.33 2.34 -15.86
N SER A 510 4.38 3.19 -15.79
CA SER A 510 5.68 2.84 -16.36
C SER A 510 6.35 1.74 -15.57
N VAL A 511 7.03 0.84 -16.27
CA VAL A 511 7.84 -0.24 -15.67
C VAL A 511 9.31 0.00 -16.00
N VAL A 512 10.16 -0.01 -14.97
CA VAL A 512 11.61 0.16 -15.08
C VAL A 512 12.30 -1.14 -14.71
N THR A 513 13.12 -1.64 -15.62
CA THR A 513 14.01 -2.77 -15.38
C THR A 513 15.43 -2.26 -15.28
N VAL A 514 16.11 -2.60 -14.20
CA VAL A 514 17.53 -2.27 -13.98
C VAL A 514 18.34 -3.57 -13.95
N THR A 515 19.40 -3.61 -14.78
CA THR A 515 20.34 -4.74 -14.82
C THR A 515 21.69 -4.27 -14.28
N TYR A 516 22.20 -4.97 -13.26
CA TYR A 516 23.47 -4.69 -12.59
C TYR A 516 24.16 -5.98 -12.14
N GLY A 517 25.46 -6.11 -12.38
CA GLY A 517 26.15 -7.37 -12.13
C GLY A 517 25.48 -8.56 -12.83
N GLU A 518 25.04 -9.54 -12.06
CA GLU A 518 24.28 -10.71 -12.55
C GLU A 518 22.78 -10.59 -12.25
N HIS A 519 22.35 -9.48 -11.67
CA HIS A 519 20.97 -9.25 -11.23
C HIS A 519 20.17 -8.43 -12.24
N ARG A 520 18.87 -8.71 -12.25
CA ARG A 520 17.88 -7.95 -13.01
C ARG A 520 16.68 -7.72 -12.10
N GLN A 521 16.38 -6.47 -11.82
CA GLN A 521 15.29 -6.07 -10.94
C GLN A 521 14.26 -5.24 -11.71
N VAL A 522 12.99 -5.43 -11.43
CA VAL A 522 11.90 -4.64 -12.01
C VAL A 522 11.14 -3.89 -10.92
N GLN A 523 10.79 -2.64 -11.21
CA GLN A 523 9.89 -1.83 -10.38
C GLN A 523 8.89 -1.09 -11.29
N ALA A 524 7.71 -0.77 -10.76
CA ALA A 524 6.68 0.00 -11.45
C ALA A 524 6.47 1.36 -10.78
N VAL A 525 6.21 2.40 -11.57
CA VAL A 525 5.75 3.70 -11.03
C VAL A 525 4.29 3.57 -10.66
N MET A 526 4.00 3.51 -9.37
CA MET A 526 2.67 3.33 -8.81
C MET A 526 2.18 4.60 -8.10
N ALA A 527 0.88 4.81 -8.09
CA ALA A 527 0.24 5.93 -7.39
C ALA A 527 -0.21 5.59 -5.96
N ALA A 528 -0.24 4.31 -5.63
CA ALA A 528 -0.58 3.80 -4.30
C ALA A 528 0.24 2.54 -4.01
N SER A 529 0.60 2.34 -2.76
CA SER A 529 1.34 1.18 -2.26
C SER A 529 1.07 1.00 -0.78
N SER A 530 1.50 -0.14 -0.22
CA SER A 530 1.39 -0.37 1.21
C SER A 530 -0.07 -0.33 1.70
N TYR A 531 -0.33 0.11 2.92
CA TYR A 531 -1.69 0.27 3.45
C TYR A 531 -2.18 1.70 3.26
N LEU A 532 -3.12 1.90 2.30
CA LEU A 532 -3.82 3.16 2.05
C LEU A 532 -2.90 4.37 1.79
N SER A 533 -1.67 4.15 1.35
CA SER A 533 -0.60 5.14 1.33
C SER A 533 -0.01 5.35 -0.06
N CYS A 534 0.82 6.38 -0.21
CA CYS A 534 1.55 6.69 -1.43
C CYS A 534 3.03 7.00 -1.09
N GLY A 535 3.96 6.21 -1.64
CA GLY A 535 5.41 6.42 -1.50
C GLY A 535 5.97 7.40 -2.52
N ASP A 536 7.29 7.61 -2.44
CA ASP A 536 8.05 8.34 -3.46
C ASP A 536 7.96 7.62 -4.81
N ARG A 537 7.65 8.35 -5.87
CA ARG A 537 7.61 7.79 -7.24
C ARG A 537 8.98 7.80 -7.93
N ARG A 538 10.01 8.33 -7.29
CA ARG A 538 11.40 8.14 -7.71
C ARG A 538 11.81 6.72 -7.34
N LEU A 539 11.82 5.81 -8.32
CA LEU A 539 12.16 4.41 -8.08
C LEU A 539 13.58 4.29 -7.55
N HIS A 540 13.76 3.50 -6.50
CA HIS A 540 15.05 3.26 -5.86
C HIS A 540 15.51 1.83 -6.10
N PHE A 541 16.74 1.67 -6.59
CA PHE A 541 17.38 0.39 -6.82
C PHE A 541 18.72 0.35 -6.06
N GLY A 542 18.84 -0.52 -5.06
CA GLY A 542 20.13 -0.89 -4.54
C GLY A 542 20.89 -1.70 -5.61
N LEU A 543 22.15 -1.45 -5.77
CA LEU A 543 23.00 -2.06 -6.79
C LEU A 543 24.11 -2.94 -6.21
N GLY A 544 24.17 -3.09 -4.87
CA GLY A 544 25.25 -3.78 -4.20
C GLY A 544 26.60 -3.17 -4.58
N LYS A 545 27.50 -3.97 -5.14
CA LYS A 545 28.87 -3.52 -5.53
C LYS A 545 28.97 -3.00 -6.97
N ALA A 546 27.84 -2.93 -7.70
CA ALA A 546 27.88 -2.53 -9.10
C ALA A 546 28.03 -1.00 -9.24
N GLU A 547 29.07 -0.54 -9.89
CA GLU A 547 29.35 0.88 -10.14
C GLU A 547 28.52 1.45 -11.31
N THR A 548 27.93 0.59 -12.13
CA THR A 548 27.09 0.98 -13.27
C THR A 548 25.91 0.02 -13.45
N ALA A 549 24.83 0.52 -14.05
CA ALA A 549 23.67 -0.26 -14.40
C ALA A 549 23.22 -0.02 -15.85
N GLU A 550 22.43 -0.95 -16.40
CA GLU A 550 21.64 -0.75 -17.60
C GLU A 550 20.17 -0.57 -17.21
N ILE A 551 19.46 0.32 -17.90
CA ILE A 551 18.06 0.64 -17.61
C ILE A 551 17.24 0.39 -18.86
N GLU A 552 16.11 -0.29 -18.71
CA GLU A 552 15.06 -0.40 -19.72
C GLU A 552 13.76 0.16 -19.11
N ILE A 553 13.09 1.05 -19.84
CA ILE A 553 11.82 1.67 -19.43
C ILE A 553 10.74 1.25 -20.44
N ALA A 554 9.66 0.64 -19.94
CA ALA A 554 8.44 0.44 -20.68
C ALA A 554 7.42 1.51 -20.23
N TRP A 555 7.08 2.43 -21.13
CA TRP A 555 6.11 3.48 -20.89
C TRP A 555 4.67 2.98 -21.05
N PRO A 556 3.66 3.56 -20.40
CA PRO A 556 2.25 3.18 -20.55
C PRO A 556 1.76 3.19 -22.01
N THR A 557 2.31 4.08 -22.84
CA THR A 557 2.05 4.14 -24.28
C THR A 557 2.57 2.93 -25.09
N GLY A 558 3.28 1.98 -24.44
CA GLY A 558 3.94 0.84 -25.08
C GLY A 558 5.31 1.16 -25.70
N VAL A 559 5.76 2.42 -25.64
CA VAL A 559 7.12 2.80 -26.06
C VAL A 559 8.14 2.21 -25.08
N ARG A 560 9.29 1.75 -25.61
CA ARG A 560 10.42 1.28 -24.80
C ARG A 560 11.66 2.12 -25.05
N GLU A 561 12.37 2.46 -24.01
CA GLU A 561 13.64 3.17 -24.04
C GLU A 561 14.69 2.41 -23.24
N SER A 562 15.96 2.45 -23.64
CA SER A 562 17.03 1.78 -22.92
C SER A 562 18.27 2.67 -22.84
N PHE A 563 18.98 2.57 -21.71
CA PHE A 563 20.18 3.34 -21.41
C PHE A 563 21.22 2.41 -20.81
N LYS A 564 22.47 2.50 -21.28
CA LYS A 564 23.57 1.63 -20.87
C LYS A 564 24.62 2.41 -20.10
N ALA A 565 25.37 1.68 -19.26
CA ALA A 565 26.48 2.20 -18.48
C ALA A 565 26.12 3.45 -17.66
N ILE A 566 24.98 3.42 -17.01
CA ILE A 566 24.53 4.49 -16.10
C ILE A 566 25.34 4.37 -14.80
N PRO A 567 26.11 5.39 -14.40
CA PRO A 567 26.83 5.35 -13.13
C PRO A 567 25.88 5.27 -11.94
N SER A 568 26.31 4.57 -10.89
CA SER A 568 25.62 4.50 -9.61
C SER A 568 25.66 5.82 -8.81
N ASN A 569 25.01 5.86 -7.66
CA ASN A 569 24.96 6.93 -6.67
C ASN A 569 24.49 8.28 -7.28
N GLN A 570 23.35 8.23 -7.96
CA GLN A 570 22.72 9.41 -8.54
C GLN A 570 21.21 9.20 -8.76
N LEU A 571 20.48 10.30 -8.78
CA LEU A 571 19.14 10.38 -9.34
C LEU A 571 19.24 10.75 -10.82
N ILE A 572 18.61 10.00 -11.70
CA ILE A 572 18.41 10.39 -13.09
C ILE A 572 16.94 10.75 -13.32
N THR A 573 16.72 11.81 -14.11
CA THR A 573 15.39 12.12 -14.63
C THR A 573 15.34 11.75 -16.10
N VAL A 574 14.42 10.84 -16.44
CA VAL A 574 14.18 10.42 -17.82
C VAL A 574 12.84 10.96 -18.28
N LYS A 575 12.86 11.70 -19.39
CA LYS A 575 11.65 12.24 -20.01
C LYS A 575 11.32 11.43 -21.26
N GLU A 576 10.07 10.94 -21.34
CA GLU A 576 9.60 10.11 -22.45
C GLU A 576 9.92 10.73 -23.80
N GLY A 577 10.63 9.99 -24.67
CA GLY A 577 11.04 10.40 -26.01
C GLY A 577 12.18 11.44 -26.07
N ALA A 578 12.66 11.94 -24.92
CA ALA A 578 13.77 12.88 -24.84
C ALA A 578 15.03 12.28 -24.15
N GLY A 579 14.88 11.11 -23.52
CA GLY A 579 15.97 10.43 -22.82
C GLY A 579 16.30 11.06 -21.46
N ILE A 580 17.52 10.87 -20.96
CA ILE A 580 17.97 11.40 -19.69
C ILE A 580 18.16 12.91 -19.79
N VAL A 581 17.34 13.67 -19.06
CA VAL A 581 17.32 15.15 -19.09
C VAL A 581 18.00 15.78 -17.88
N ALA A 582 18.15 15.06 -16.78
CA ALA A 582 18.88 15.53 -15.60
C ALA A 582 19.63 14.37 -14.90
N ARG A 583 20.69 14.72 -14.18
CA ARG A 583 21.47 13.84 -13.31
C ARG A 583 21.83 14.61 -12.05
N GLU A 584 21.50 14.08 -10.90
CA GLU A 584 21.70 14.71 -9.61
C GLU A 584 22.46 13.73 -8.71
N ARG A 585 23.49 14.21 -8.02
CA ARG A 585 24.22 13.44 -7.01
C ARG A 585 23.81 13.95 -5.64
N PHE A 586 23.41 13.04 -4.77
CA PHE A 586 23.06 13.34 -3.40
C PHE A 586 24.27 13.20 -2.48
N GLY A 587 24.30 13.95 -1.37
CA GLY A 587 25.32 13.79 -0.34
C GLY A 587 26.74 14.23 -0.73
N ALA A 588 26.93 15.16 -1.68
CA ALA A 588 28.23 15.74 -2.01
C ALA A 588 28.48 17.03 -1.24
#